data_6d00ede3011a284d2a7568a9af56f120
#
_entry.id   6d00ede3011a284d2a7568a9af56f120
#
_cell.length_a   1.000
_cell.length_b   1.000
_cell.length_c   1.000
_cell.angle_alpha   90.00
_cell.angle_beta   90.00
_cell.angle_gamma   90.00
#
_symmetry.space_group_name_H-M   'P 1'
#
loop_
_entity.id
_entity.type
_entity.pdbx_description
1 polymer ?
#
loop_
_entity_poly.entity_id
_entity_poly.type
_entity_poly.pdbx_seq_one_letter_code
_entity_poly.pdbx_strand_id
1 'polypeptide(L)'
;MRPADSWKDYELLDATGGNRLERWGETILIRPDPQVVWKTEKQSPLWAKADAIYHRSNQGGGEWEYRRRLPEKWKISCGEGEDKLTLIVSPTGFKHTGVFPEQAVNWAWYARKIRAAGRPVKVLNLFGYTGGATLACAAAGATVCHVDASKGIVAWGKDNAVASGLADRPIRWLVDDCAKFVAREKRRGNTYDGIIMDPPSYGRGPGGEIWKLEDCIYELISQSEEVLSDTPLFFAVNSYTTGLSPAVMEYMLKTTLVPRFGGKTSCDEIGLPVSATGGVVPCGATAIWEE
;
A
#
# COMPACT_ATOMS: atom_id res chain seq x y z
N MET A 1 -13.51 -2.17 -10.55
CA MET A 1 -12.12 -2.56 -10.16
C MET A 1 -11.12 -1.70 -10.91
N ARG A 2 -10.12 -1.16 -10.21
CA ARG A 2 -9.07 -0.32 -10.77
C ARG A 2 -7.77 -1.13 -10.93
N PRO A 3 -7.34 -1.47 -12.16
CA PRO A 3 -6.12 -2.23 -12.40
C PRO A 3 -4.86 -1.37 -12.23
N ALA A 4 -3.82 -1.93 -11.62
CA ALA A 4 -2.50 -1.31 -11.53
C ALA A 4 -1.64 -1.78 -12.71
N ASP A 5 -1.71 -1.07 -13.83
CA ASP A 5 -1.11 -1.40 -15.13
C ASP A 5 0.13 -0.54 -15.49
N SER A 6 0.56 0.34 -14.58
CA SER A 6 1.66 1.29 -14.80
C SER A 6 3.06 0.71 -14.55
N TRP A 7 3.18 -0.57 -14.25
CA TRP A 7 4.45 -1.23 -13.97
C TRP A 7 5.21 -1.59 -15.24
N LYS A 8 6.53 -1.31 -15.24
CA LYS A 8 7.47 -1.78 -16.28
C LYS A 8 8.25 -3.02 -15.80
N ASP A 9 8.66 -2.98 -14.55
CA ASP A 9 9.55 -3.99 -13.97
C ASP A 9 8.81 -5.00 -13.09
N TYR A 10 7.49 -4.92 -13.01
CA TYR A 10 6.65 -5.91 -12.34
C TYR A 10 5.55 -6.40 -13.28
N GLU A 11 5.22 -7.69 -13.19
CA GLU A 11 4.15 -8.30 -13.97
C GLU A 11 3.57 -9.51 -13.22
N LEU A 12 2.25 -9.58 -13.12
CA LEU A 12 1.56 -10.80 -12.70
C LEU A 12 1.37 -11.68 -13.93
N LEU A 13 2.22 -12.70 -14.07
CA LEU A 13 2.27 -13.57 -15.24
C LEU A 13 1.10 -14.54 -15.28
N ASP A 14 0.75 -15.13 -14.14
CA ASP A 14 -0.33 -16.11 -14.01
C ASP A 14 -0.76 -16.23 -12.53
N ALA A 15 -1.98 -16.72 -12.27
CA ALA A 15 -2.48 -16.95 -10.93
C ALA A 15 -3.44 -18.13 -10.89
N THR A 16 -3.08 -19.19 -10.17
CA THR A 16 -3.89 -20.41 -9.99
C THR A 16 -3.42 -21.23 -8.80
N GLY A 17 -4.32 -22.06 -8.26
CA GLY A 17 -4.00 -23.03 -7.22
C GLY A 17 -3.43 -22.43 -5.93
N GLY A 18 -3.94 -21.26 -5.55
CA GLY A 18 -3.50 -20.57 -4.33
C GLY A 18 -2.20 -19.79 -4.47
N ASN A 19 -1.67 -19.62 -5.69
CA ASN A 19 -0.38 -18.98 -5.93
C ASN A 19 -0.44 -17.95 -7.06
N ARG A 20 0.45 -16.98 -6.98
CA ARG A 20 0.79 -16.03 -8.04
C ARG A 20 2.15 -16.38 -8.62
N LEU A 21 2.27 -16.35 -9.94
CA LEU A 21 3.53 -16.35 -10.67
C LEU A 21 3.82 -14.92 -11.09
N GLU A 22 4.90 -14.34 -10.61
CA GLU A 22 5.20 -12.92 -10.75
C GLU A 22 6.61 -12.70 -11.28
N ARG A 23 6.77 -11.70 -12.14
CA ARG A 23 8.07 -11.17 -12.56
C ARG A 23 8.37 -9.89 -11.78
N TRP A 24 9.54 -9.84 -11.16
CA TRP A 24 10.08 -8.73 -10.39
C TRP A 24 11.43 -8.31 -10.97
N GLY A 25 11.43 -7.41 -11.94
CA GLY A 25 12.59 -7.16 -12.79
C GLY A 25 12.90 -8.38 -13.64
N GLU A 26 14.07 -8.97 -13.46
CA GLU A 26 14.51 -10.22 -14.12
C GLU A 26 14.23 -11.48 -13.28
N THR A 27 13.61 -11.33 -12.11
CA THR A 27 13.39 -12.43 -11.16
C THR A 27 11.95 -12.92 -11.23
N ILE A 28 11.77 -14.23 -11.37
CA ILE A 28 10.47 -14.91 -11.37
C ILE A 28 10.22 -15.54 -10.01
N LEU A 29 9.16 -15.12 -9.35
CA LEU A 29 8.78 -15.60 -8.02
C LEU A 29 7.42 -16.30 -8.04
N ILE A 30 7.28 -17.36 -7.23
CA ILE A 30 5.99 -17.96 -6.89
C ILE A 30 5.70 -17.61 -5.43
N ARG A 31 4.56 -16.97 -5.19
CA ARG A 31 4.12 -16.59 -3.85
C ARG A 31 2.67 -17.02 -3.61
N PRO A 32 2.34 -17.52 -2.39
CA PRO A 32 0.98 -17.89 -2.06
C PRO A 32 0.08 -16.64 -1.95
N ASP A 33 -1.13 -16.77 -2.50
CA ASP A 33 -2.17 -15.77 -2.36
C ASP A 33 -3.50 -16.45 -1.97
N PRO A 34 -4.04 -16.15 -0.79
CA PRO A 34 -5.30 -16.76 -0.33
C PRO A 34 -6.52 -16.32 -1.13
N GLN A 35 -6.43 -15.25 -1.91
CA GLN A 35 -7.52 -14.81 -2.79
C GLN A 35 -7.61 -15.65 -4.08
N VAL A 36 -6.53 -16.33 -4.46
CA VAL A 36 -6.48 -17.20 -5.65
C VAL A 36 -7.09 -18.56 -5.32
N VAL A 37 -8.41 -18.59 -5.14
CA VAL A 37 -9.16 -19.82 -4.75
C VAL A 37 -9.48 -20.75 -5.92
N TRP A 38 -9.33 -20.29 -7.15
CA TRP A 38 -9.55 -21.07 -8.37
C TRP A 38 -8.36 -21.98 -8.67
N LYS A 39 -8.66 -23.07 -9.39
CA LYS A 39 -7.68 -24.10 -9.79
C LYS A 39 -7.79 -24.33 -11.30
N THR A 40 -7.31 -23.35 -12.07
CA THR A 40 -7.19 -23.46 -13.52
C THR A 40 -5.89 -24.17 -13.90
N GLU A 41 -5.76 -24.59 -15.15
CA GLU A 41 -4.48 -25.03 -15.67
C GLU A 41 -3.49 -23.89 -15.69
N LYS A 42 -2.22 -24.18 -15.45
CA LYS A 42 -1.11 -23.23 -15.52
C LYS A 42 -0.90 -22.78 -16.96
N GLN A 43 -1.16 -21.52 -17.26
CA GLN A 43 -1.08 -20.99 -18.63
C GLN A 43 0.35 -20.57 -19.00
N SER A 44 1.18 -20.21 -18.02
CA SER A 44 2.55 -19.76 -18.30
C SER A 44 3.57 -20.88 -18.13
N PRO A 45 4.48 -21.11 -19.12
CA PRO A 45 5.58 -22.06 -18.97
C PRO A 45 6.61 -21.64 -17.92
N LEU A 46 6.55 -20.39 -17.43
CA LEU A 46 7.47 -19.86 -16.44
C LEU A 46 7.23 -20.42 -15.03
N TRP A 47 6.10 -21.10 -14.77
CA TRP A 47 5.91 -21.84 -13.52
C TRP A 47 7.04 -22.85 -13.23
N ALA A 48 7.52 -23.50 -14.27
CA ALA A 48 8.63 -24.46 -14.16
C ALA A 48 10.01 -23.79 -14.04
N LYS A 49 10.10 -22.49 -14.37
CA LYS A 49 11.33 -21.71 -14.42
C LYS A 49 11.42 -20.64 -13.33
N ALA A 50 10.54 -20.70 -12.32
CA ALA A 50 10.58 -19.76 -11.21
C ALA A 50 11.94 -19.85 -10.47
N ASP A 51 12.47 -18.69 -10.12
CA ASP A 51 13.77 -18.53 -9.46
C ASP A 51 13.70 -18.83 -7.96
N ALA A 52 12.56 -18.49 -7.35
CA ALA A 52 12.28 -18.83 -5.96
C ALA A 52 10.78 -19.04 -5.73
N ILE A 53 10.48 -19.86 -4.71
CA ILE A 53 9.12 -20.19 -4.28
C ILE A 53 9.02 -19.93 -2.78
N TYR A 54 8.00 -19.22 -2.36
CA TYR A 54 7.70 -19.06 -0.94
C TYR A 54 6.73 -20.16 -0.48
N HIS A 55 7.15 -20.94 0.48
CA HIS A 55 6.34 -21.98 1.12
C HIS A 55 5.79 -21.46 2.46
N ARG A 56 4.46 -21.44 2.59
CA ARG A 56 3.80 -21.01 3.81
C ARG A 56 3.86 -22.09 4.88
N SER A 57 4.24 -21.70 6.09
CA SER A 57 4.18 -22.58 7.26
C SER A 57 2.78 -22.59 7.87
N ASN A 58 2.35 -23.72 8.40
CA ASN A 58 1.10 -23.84 9.17
C ASN A 58 1.17 -23.17 10.55
N GLN A 59 2.36 -22.79 11.00
CA GLN A 59 2.59 -22.12 12.27
C GLN A 59 2.73 -20.57 12.14
N GLY A 60 2.49 -20.03 10.94
CA GLY A 60 2.72 -18.63 10.60
C GLY A 60 4.10 -18.40 9.97
N GLY A 61 4.22 -17.39 9.12
CA GLY A 61 5.43 -17.17 8.32
C GLY A 61 5.62 -18.23 7.23
N GLY A 62 6.86 -18.54 6.93
CA GLY A 62 7.27 -19.53 5.92
C GLY A 62 8.71 -19.32 5.50
N GLU A 63 9.12 -19.98 4.44
CA GLU A 63 10.49 -19.94 3.93
C GLU A 63 10.53 -19.87 2.39
N TRP A 64 11.64 -19.32 1.88
CA TRP A 64 11.92 -19.29 0.45
C TRP A 64 12.74 -20.50 0.03
N GLU A 65 12.26 -21.27 -0.93
CA GLU A 65 13.02 -22.22 -1.72
C GLU A 65 13.68 -21.48 -2.88
N TYR A 66 15.00 -21.33 -2.85
CA TYR A 66 15.75 -20.68 -3.93
C TYR A 66 16.24 -21.73 -4.93
N ARG A 67 15.82 -21.63 -6.19
CA ARG A 67 16.26 -22.50 -7.28
C ARG A 67 17.49 -21.97 -8.00
N ARG A 68 17.78 -20.68 -7.82
CA ARG A 68 19.05 -20.05 -8.19
C ARG A 68 19.45 -19.02 -7.13
N ARG A 69 20.71 -18.61 -7.14
CA ARG A 69 21.17 -17.53 -6.28
C ARG A 69 20.53 -16.21 -6.73
N LEU A 70 19.83 -15.52 -5.85
CA LEU A 70 19.27 -14.20 -6.07
C LEU A 70 20.10 -13.12 -5.37
N PRO A 71 20.08 -11.87 -5.87
CA PRO A 71 20.54 -10.73 -5.09
C PRO A 71 19.70 -10.62 -3.80
N GLU A 72 20.32 -10.17 -2.72
CA GLU A 72 19.58 -9.89 -1.49
C GLU A 72 18.53 -8.80 -1.69
N LYS A 73 18.88 -7.80 -2.51
CA LYS A 73 18.00 -6.67 -2.87
C LYS A 73 18.21 -6.30 -4.33
N TRP A 74 17.14 -5.88 -5.00
CA TRP A 74 17.21 -5.29 -6.34
C TRP A 74 16.18 -4.19 -6.49
N LYS A 75 16.22 -3.46 -7.59
CA LYS A 75 15.33 -2.32 -7.84
C LYS A 75 14.30 -2.66 -8.91
N ILE A 76 13.09 -2.15 -8.73
CA ILE A 76 12.03 -2.13 -9.75
C ILE A 76 11.49 -0.71 -9.87
N SER A 77 10.92 -0.37 -11.01
CA SER A 77 10.37 0.96 -11.29
C SER A 77 8.89 0.91 -11.64
N CYS A 78 8.17 1.93 -11.18
CA CYS A 78 6.76 2.17 -11.47
C CYS A 78 6.59 3.61 -11.96
N GLY A 79 5.63 3.84 -12.86
CA GLY A 79 5.34 5.16 -13.41
C GLY A 79 6.38 5.65 -14.43
N GLU A 80 6.17 6.86 -14.92
CA GLU A 80 7.01 7.52 -15.91
C GLU A 80 7.25 9.00 -15.58
N GLY A 81 8.31 9.58 -16.16
CA GLY A 81 8.61 11.00 -15.98
C GLY A 81 8.77 11.38 -14.53
N GLU A 82 8.05 12.42 -14.10
CA GLU A 82 8.05 12.93 -12.73
C GLU A 82 7.36 11.99 -11.72
N ASP A 83 6.53 11.05 -12.21
CA ASP A 83 5.86 10.03 -11.40
C ASP A 83 6.67 8.75 -11.24
N LYS A 84 7.86 8.68 -11.85
CA LYS A 84 8.70 7.50 -11.76
C LYS A 84 9.22 7.30 -10.34
N LEU A 85 8.85 6.17 -9.74
CA LEU A 85 9.40 5.69 -8.49
C LEU A 85 10.32 4.50 -8.73
N THR A 86 11.43 4.45 -8.05
CA THR A 86 12.33 3.30 -8.00
C THR A 86 12.31 2.71 -6.61
N LEU A 87 11.83 1.48 -6.49
CA LEU A 87 11.61 0.81 -5.23
C LEU A 87 12.54 -0.39 -5.10
N ILE A 88 13.11 -0.56 -3.92
CA ILE A 88 13.95 -1.69 -3.56
C ILE A 88 13.04 -2.84 -3.15
N VAL A 89 13.27 -4.01 -3.70
CA VAL A 89 12.57 -5.24 -3.34
C VAL A 89 13.56 -6.27 -2.81
N SER A 90 13.09 -7.11 -1.90
CA SER A 90 13.87 -8.17 -1.26
C SER A 90 12.93 -9.28 -0.80
N PRO A 91 13.24 -10.55 -1.04
CA PRO A 91 12.54 -11.65 -0.38
C PRO A 91 12.75 -11.53 1.14
N THR A 92 11.66 -11.32 1.88
CA THR A 92 11.73 -11.25 3.34
C THR A 92 11.44 -12.61 3.98
N GLY A 93 11.59 -12.73 5.29
CA GLY A 93 11.15 -13.93 6.04
C GLY A 93 9.63 -14.18 5.99
N PHE A 94 8.89 -13.28 5.36
CA PHE A 94 7.48 -13.44 5.01
C PHE A 94 7.33 -13.48 3.49
N LYS A 95 6.11 -13.74 3.00
CA LYS A 95 5.82 -13.75 1.55
C LYS A 95 6.00 -12.39 0.85
N HIS A 96 6.12 -11.31 1.62
CA HIS A 96 6.20 -9.95 1.10
C HIS A 96 7.60 -9.61 0.60
N THR A 97 7.66 -8.79 -0.44
CA THR A 97 8.89 -8.38 -1.13
C THR A 97 9.24 -6.90 -0.93
N GLY A 98 8.50 -6.22 -0.05
CA GLY A 98 8.68 -4.79 0.21
C GLY A 98 7.78 -3.87 -0.61
N VAL A 99 7.01 -4.39 -1.56
CA VAL A 99 6.09 -3.60 -2.39
C VAL A 99 4.78 -4.35 -2.56
N PHE A 100 3.68 -3.60 -2.56
CA PHE A 100 2.34 -4.04 -2.97
C PHE A 100 2.03 -3.41 -4.32
N PRO A 101 2.26 -4.13 -5.44
CA PRO A 101 2.19 -3.54 -6.78
C PRO A 101 0.80 -2.99 -7.14
N GLU A 102 -0.25 -3.58 -6.63
CA GLU A 102 -1.63 -3.13 -6.82
C GLU A 102 -1.89 -1.71 -6.31
N GLN A 103 -1.09 -1.24 -5.36
CA GLN A 103 -1.20 0.12 -4.81
C GLN A 103 -0.76 1.22 -5.81
N ALA A 104 -0.11 0.88 -6.89
CA ALA A 104 0.35 1.86 -7.87
C ALA A 104 -0.81 2.69 -8.45
N VAL A 105 -2.00 2.11 -8.59
CA VAL A 105 -3.20 2.83 -9.05
C VAL A 105 -3.64 3.93 -8.05
N ASN A 106 -3.46 3.68 -6.77
CA ASN A 106 -3.73 4.66 -5.71
C ASN A 106 -2.64 5.74 -5.70
N TRP A 107 -1.37 5.38 -5.83
CA TRP A 107 -0.27 6.33 -5.89
C TRP A 107 -0.44 7.34 -7.02
N ALA A 108 -0.81 6.88 -8.22
CA ALA A 108 -1.10 7.73 -9.35
C ALA A 108 -2.30 8.65 -9.08
N TRP A 109 -3.33 8.17 -8.37
CA TRP A 109 -4.48 8.98 -7.99
C TRP A 109 -4.10 10.08 -6.99
N TYR A 110 -3.34 9.74 -5.93
CA TYR A 110 -2.85 10.74 -4.95
C TYR A 110 -2.03 11.83 -5.64
N ALA A 111 -1.10 11.45 -6.49
CA ALA A 111 -0.25 12.38 -7.23
C ALA A 111 -1.07 13.37 -8.07
N ARG A 112 -2.09 12.89 -8.81
CA ARG A 112 -2.98 13.75 -9.59
C ARG A 112 -3.75 14.75 -8.72
N LYS A 113 -4.31 14.29 -7.58
CA LYS A 113 -5.04 15.15 -6.65
C LYS A 113 -4.17 16.25 -6.06
N ILE A 114 -2.96 15.91 -5.65
CA ILE A 114 -2.00 16.85 -5.08
C ILE A 114 -1.62 17.92 -6.11
N ARG A 115 -1.30 17.54 -7.35
CA ARG A 115 -0.96 18.51 -8.41
C ARG A 115 -2.14 19.39 -8.78
N ALA A 116 -3.34 18.83 -8.84
CA ALA A 116 -4.55 19.58 -9.17
C ALA A 116 -4.95 20.61 -8.11
N ALA A 117 -4.48 20.48 -6.88
CA ALA A 117 -4.81 21.40 -5.79
C ALA A 117 -4.28 22.82 -6.01
N GLY A 118 -3.20 23.02 -6.79
CA GLY A 118 -2.62 24.32 -7.09
C GLY A 118 -2.13 25.11 -5.87
N ARG A 119 -1.96 24.45 -4.72
CA ARG A 119 -1.47 25.00 -3.45
C ARG A 119 -0.57 24.01 -2.72
N PRO A 120 0.21 24.46 -1.72
CA PRO A 120 0.93 23.53 -0.85
C PRO A 120 -0.02 22.53 -0.19
N VAL A 121 0.38 21.25 -0.19
CA VAL A 121 -0.42 20.15 0.34
C VAL A 121 0.40 19.40 1.40
N LYS A 122 -0.23 19.11 2.54
CA LYS A 122 0.33 18.28 3.60
C LYS A 122 -0.41 16.95 3.65
N VAL A 123 0.31 15.84 3.56
CA VAL A 123 -0.26 14.49 3.59
C VAL A 123 0.23 13.73 4.81
N LEU A 124 -0.70 13.08 5.51
CA LEU A 124 -0.42 12.11 6.55
C LEU A 124 -0.61 10.70 5.99
N ASN A 125 0.46 9.90 5.97
CA ASN A 125 0.42 8.51 5.58
C ASN A 125 0.63 7.60 6.80
N LEU A 126 -0.42 6.96 7.25
CA LEU A 126 -0.47 6.03 8.37
C LEU A 126 -0.29 4.59 7.87
N PHE A 127 0.45 3.77 8.61
CA PHE A 127 0.88 2.44 8.18
C PHE A 127 1.64 2.52 6.85
N GLY A 128 2.56 3.48 6.77
CA GLY A 128 3.16 3.91 5.50
C GLY A 128 4.07 2.85 4.85
N TYR A 129 4.35 1.74 5.54
CA TYR A 129 5.14 0.62 5.07
C TYR A 129 6.49 1.08 4.49
N THR A 130 6.91 0.57 3.33
CA THR A 130 8.16 0.96 2.65
C THR A 130 8.06 2.25 1.83
N GLY A 131 6.96 3.00 1.99
CA GLY A 131 6.84 4.38 1.54
C GLY A 131 6.32 4.59 0.11
N GLY A 132 5.76 3.61 -0.57
CA GLY A 132 5.27 3.79 -1.95
C GLY A 132 4.32 4.99 -2.10
N ALA A 133 3.25 5.05 -1.29
CA ALA A 133 2.32 6.18 -1.28
C ALA A 133 2.99 7.50 -0.83
N THR A 134 3.87 7.43 0.17
CA THR A 134 4.65 8.59 0.65
C THR A 134 5.47 9.21 -0.48
N LEU A 135 6.19 8.38 -1.23
CA LEU A 135 7.05 8.83 -2.32
C LEU A 135 6.25 9.40 -3.49
N ALA A 136 5.11 8.78 -3.82
CA ALA A 136 4.20 9.31 -4.86
C ALA A 136 3.67 10.70 -4.48
N CYS A 137 3.25 10.91 -3.23
CA CYS A 137 2.82 12.20 -2.74
C CYS A 137 3.96 13.24 -2.74
N ALA A 138 5.16 12.85 -2.31
CA ALA A 138 6.33 13.73 -2.27
C ALA A 138 6.83 14.10 -3.68
N ALA A 139 6.80 13.18 -4.64
CA ALA A 139 7.10 13.44 -6.05
C ALA A 139 6.10 14.45 -6.65
N ALA A 140 4.83 14.37 -6.25
CA ALA A 140 3.79 15.32 -6.64
C ALA A 140 3.88 16.70 -5.95
N GLY A 141 4.85 16.92 -5.05
CA GLY A 141 5.11 18.20 -4.40
C GLY A 141 4.53 18.35 -2.99
N ALA A 142 3.93 17.31 -2.40
CA ALA A 142 3.43 17.40 -1.04
C ALA A 142 4.54 17.35 0.02
N THR A 143 4.28 17.98 1.16
CA THR A 143 4.97 17.69 2.42
C THR A 143 4.31 16.46 3.04
N VAL A 144 5.07 15.41 3.34
CA VAL A 144 4.50 14.15 3.81
C VAL A 144 4.98 13.81 5.23
N CYS A 145 4.04 13.42 6.07
CA CYS A 145 4.31 12.78 7.34
C CYS A 145 4.07 11.28 7.20
N HIS A 146 5.14 10.49 7.22
CA HIS A 146 5.12 9.04 7.11
C HIS A 146 5.21 8.41 8.49
N VAL A 147 4.25 7.59 8.87
CA VAL A 147 4.18 6.93 10.18
C VAL A 147 4.04 5.42 9.98
N ASP A 148 4.95 4.66 10.57
CA ASP A 148 4.90 3.20 10.65
C ASP A 148 5.53 2.73 11.95
N ALA A 149 5.02 1.66 12.54
CA ALA A 149 5.51 1.15 13.82
C ALA A 149 6.86 0.42 13.72
N SER A 150 7.26 -0.02 12.52
CA SER A 150 8.47 -0.81 12.30
C SER A 150 9.66 0.04 11.91
N LYS A 151 10.69 0.11 12.78
CA LYS A 151 11.94 0.83 12.51
C LYS A 151 12.63 0.35 11.22
N GLY A 152 12.64 -0.96 10.98
CA GLY A 152 13.26 -1.54 9.77
C GLY A 152 12.50 -1.16 8.50
N ILE A 153 11.19 -1.12 8.56
CA ILE A 153 10.33 -0.74 7.43
C ILE A 153 10.47 0.76 7.12
N VAL A 154 10.48 1.62 8.13
CA VAL A 154 10.73 3.06 7.95
C VAL A 154 12.13 3.32 7.36
N ALA A 155 13.14 2.57 7.78
CA ALA A 155 14.48 2.65 7.18
C ALA A 155 14.45 2.25 5.70
N TRP A 156 13.74 1.18 5.36
CA TRP A 156 13.55 0.78 3.96
C TRP A 156 12.83 1.86 3.13
N GLY A 157 11.84 2.54 3.71
CA GLY A 157 11.19 3.69 3.07
C GLY A 157 12.17 4.81 2.73
N LYS A 158 13.12 5.11 3.63
CA LYS A 158 14.19 6.08 3.37
C LYS A 158 15.13 5.62 2.25
N ASP A 159 15.49 4.34 2.22
CA ASP A 159 16.29 3.76 1.13
C ASP A 159 15.55 3.88 -0.21
N ASN A 160 14.23 3.67 -0.23
CA ASN A 160 13.38 3.88 -1.40
C ASN A 160 13.34 5.37 -1.83
N ALA A 161 13.34 6.31 -0.87
CA ALA A 161 13.42 7.73 -1.18
C ALA A 161 14.74 8.07 -1.88
N VAL A 162 15.86 7.53 -1.39
CA VAL A 162 17.17 7.69 -2.04
C VAL A 162 17.16 7.05 -3.43
N ALA A 163 16.66 5.84 -3.56
CA ALA A 163 16.60 5.12 -4.84
C ALA A 163 15.74 5.85 -5.89
N SER A 164 14.70 6.55 -5.45
CA SER A 164 13.79 7.35 -6.29
C SER A 164 14.27 8.78 -6.55
N GLY A 165 15.42 9.20 -5.99
CA GLY A 165 15.91 10.59 -6.10
C GLY A 165 15.07 11.61 -5.32
N LEU A 166 14.38 11.17 -4.28
CA LEU A 166 13.45 11.97 -3.46
C LEU A 166 13.95 12.18 -2.02
N ALA A 167 15.23 11.93 -1.74
CA ALA A 167 15.79 12.01 -0.40
C ALA A 167 15.67 13.42 0.21
N ASP A 168 15.75 14.47 -0.63
CA ASP A 168 15.68 15.87 -0.21
C ASP A 168 14.25 16.43 -0.17
N ARG A 169 13.23 15.61 -0.49
CA ARG A 169 11.84 16.03 -0.39
C ARG A 169 11.42 16.17 1.08
N PRO A 170 10.45 17.05 1.39
CA PRO A 170 10.02 17.32 2.76
C PRO A 170 9.18 16.14 3.30
N ILE A 171 9.85 15.03 3.64
CA ILE A 171 9.23 13.84 4.22
C ILE A 171 9.68 13.70 5.67
N ARG A 172 8.73 13.71 6.58
CA ARG A 172 8.96 13.43 8.00
C ARG A 172 8.74 11.94 8.27
N TRP A 173 9.81 11.20 8.47
CA TRP A 173 9.77 9.76 8.74
C TRP A 173 9.67 9.48 10.24
N LEU A 174 8.65 8.75 10.67
CA LEU A 174 8.38 8.46 12.07
C LEU A 174 8.19 6.96 12.31
N VAL A 175 8.86 6.48 13.34
CA VAL A 175 8.62 5.14 13.91
C VAL A 175 7.71 5.31 15.10
N ASP A 176 6.41 5.01 14.94
CA ASP A 176 5.39 5.29 15.94
C ASP A 176 4.12 4.46 15.74
N ASP A 177 3.33 4.33 16.80
CA ASP A 177 1.97 3.82 16.73
C ASP A 177 1.05 4.88 16.09
N CYS A 178 0.31 4.47 15.06
CA CYS A 178 -0.50 5.38 14.25
C CYS A 178 -1.61 6.08 15.05
N ALA A 179 -2.35 5.37 15.91
CA ALA A 179 -3.43 5.94 16.70
C ALA A 179 -2.88 6.91 17.75
N LYS A 180 -1.81 6.51 18.45
CA LYS A 180 -1.12 7.38 19.43
C LYS A 180 -0.53 8.62 18.74
N PHE A 181 -0.04 8.48 17.51
CA PHE A 181 0.48 9.60 16.73
C PHE A 181 -0.64 10.60 16.40
N VAL A 182 -1.76 10.15 15.83
CA VAL A 182 -2.92 10.99 15.51
C VAL A 182 -3.41 11.75 16.74
N ALA A 183 -3.57 11.07 17.89
CA ALA A 183 -3.98 11.70 19.14
C ALA A 183 -3.00 12.81 19.60
N ARG A 184 -1.69 12.65 19.35
CA ARG A 184 -0.71 13.70 19.63
C ARG A 184 -0.76 14.87 18.66
N GLU A 185 -0.97 14.60 17.36
CA GLU A 185 -1.10 15.67 16.35
C GLU A 185 -2.35 16.52 16.61
N LYS A 186 -3.48 15.90 17.01
CA LYS A 186 -4.67 16.62 17.49
C LYS A 186 -4.34 17.57 18.64
N ARG A 187 -3.66 17.09 19.68
CA ARG A 187 -3.27 17.94 20.84
C ARG A 187 -2.32 19.08 20.47
N ARG A 188 -1.52 18.91 19.41
CA ARG A 188 -0.58 19.92 18.91
C ARG A 188 -1.22 20.92 17.94
N GLY A 189 -2.45 20.68 17.51
CA GLY A 189 -3.14 21.47 16.50
C GLY A 189 -2.53 21.34 15.11
N ASN A 190 -1.82 20.25 14.82
CA ASN A 190 -1.30 19.98 13.48
C ASN A 190 -2.41 19.44 12.60
N THR A 191 -2.45 19.92 11.34
CA THR A 191 -3.47 19.53 10.36
C THR A 191 -2.85 19.08 9.05
N TYR A 192 -3.63 18.29 8.30
CA TYR A 192 -3.25 17.68 7.03
C TYR A 192 -4.35 17.86 5.99
N ASP A 193 -3.96 18.04 4.73
CA ASP A 193 -4.90 18.18 3.61
C ASP A 193 -5.30 16.84 3.02
N GLY A 194 -4.48 15.82 3.19
CA GLY A 194 -4.78 14.47 2.76
C GLY A 194 -4.36 13.45 3.82
N ILE A 195 -5.18 12.42 4.02
CA ILE A 195 -4.85 11.30 4.89
C ILE A 195 -4.94 10.01 4.09
N ILE A 196 -3.92 9.17 4.23
CA ILE A 196 -3.85 7.82 3.66
C ILE A 196 -3.65 6.85 4.81
N MET A 197 -4.39 5.76 4.82
CA MET A 197 -4.16 4.66 5.74
C MET A 197 -4.32 3.30 5.07
N ASP A 198 -3.37 2.43 5.36
CA ASP A 198 -3.34 1.04 4.86
C ASP A 198 -3.09 0.07 6.04
N PRO A 199 -4.05 0.01 6.98
CA PRO A 199 -3.89 -0.73 8.22
C PRO A 199 -3.85 -2.25 7.98
N PRO A 200 -3.03 -2.99 8.74
CA PRO A 200 -3.03 -4.44 8.67
C PRO A 200 -4.35 -5.02 9.18
N SER A 201 -4.77 -6.17 8.65
CA SER A 201 -5.96 -6.88 9.16
C SER A 201 -5.79 -7.29 10.63
N TYR A 202 -4.56 -7.65 11.02
CA TYR A 202 -4.19 -8.03 12.38
C TYR A 202 -2.77 -7.58 12.70
N GLY A 203 -2.54 -7.15 13.95
CA GLY A 203 -1.23 -6.75 14.45
C GLY A 203 -1.12 -6.88 15.96
N ARG A 204 0.12 -6.81 16.45
CA ARG A 204 0.41 -6.69 17.90
C ARG A 204 1.31 -5.49 18.12
N GLY A 205 0.90 -4.62 19.02
CA GLY A 205 1.72 -3.51 19.47
C GLY A 205 2.87 -3.95 20.37
N PRO A 206 3.86 -3.07 20.63
CA PRO A 206 5.01 -3.37 21.49
C PRO A 206 4.63 -3.69 22.94
N GLY A 207 3.50 -3.19 23.41
CA GLY A 207 2.94 -3.46 24.75
C GLY A 207 2.04 -4.69 24.82
N GLY A 208 1.89 -5.46 23.71
CA GLY A 208 1.02 -6.62 23.63
C GLY A 208 -0.43 -6.27 23.21
N GLU A 209 -0.70 -5.01 22.89
CA GLU A 209 -2.02 -4.57 22.39
C GLU A 209 -2.36 -5.31 21.10
N ILE A 210 -3.59 -5.77 20.99
CA ILE A 210 -4.08 -6.45 19.80
C ILE A 210 -4.78 -5.43 18.91
N TRP A 211 -4.30 -5.32 17.67
CA TRP A 211 -4.97 -4.63 16.58
C TRP A 211 -5.77 -5.66 15.77
N LYS A 212 -7.06 -5.47 15.66
CA LYS A 212 -7.93 -6.09 14.66
C LYS A 212 -8.61 -4.98 13.89
N LEU A 213 -8.54 -5.06 12.57
CA LEU A 213 -9.05 -4.00 11.70
C LEU A 213 -10.52 -3.68 12.00
N GLU A 214 -11.36 -4.70 12.07
CA GLU A 214 -12.81 -4.57 12.25
C GLU A 214 -13.18 -3.87 13.58
N ASP A 215 -12.35 -4.06 14.60
CA ASP A 215 -12.58 -3.51 15.93
C ASP A 215 -12.07 -2.06 16.07
N CYS A 216 -11.07 -1.66 15.25
CA CYS A 216 -10.30 -0.43 15.48
C CYS A 216 -10.44 0.61 14.36
N ILE A 217 -10.84 0.23 13.15
CA ILE A 217 -10.73 1.10 11.98
C ILE A 217 -11.66 2.31 12.06
N TYR A 218 -12.89 2.15 12.53
CA TYR A 218 -13.84 3.25 12.64
C TYR A 218 -13.37 4.32 13.62
N GLU A 219 -12.86 3.91 14.78
CA GLU A 219 -12.27 4.79 15.78
C GLU A 219 -11.08 5.57 15.20
N LEU A 220 -10.19 4.88 14.47
CA LEU A 220 -9.02 5.52 13.85
C LEU A 220 -9.42 6.51 12.76
N ILE A 221 -10.44 6.22 11.93
CA ILE A 221 -10.99 7.15 10.96
C ILE A 221 -11.53 8.39 11.67
N SER A 222 -12.34 8.22 12.71
CA SER A 222 -12.94 9.31 13.48
C SER A 222 -11.90 10.20 14.16
N GLN A 223 -10.85 9.61 14.73
CA GLN A 223 -9.74 10.38 15.30
C GLN A 223 -8.92 11.10 14.25
N SER A 224 -8.75 10.49 13.07
CA SER A 224 -7.96 11.07 11.98
C SER A 224 -8.70 12.20 11.27
N GLU A 225 -10.03 12.16 11.23
CA GLU A 225 -10.86 13.27 10.74
C GLU A 225 -10.58 14.58 11.49
N GLU A 226 -10.29 14.50 12.79
CA GLU A 226 -10.03 15.66 13.64
C GLU A 226 -8.68 16.35 13.34
N VAL A 227 -7.78 15.72 12.60
CA VAL A 227 -6.52 16.31 12.15
C VAL A 227 -6.53 16.68 10.67
N LEU A 228 -7.70 16.66 10.00
CA LEU A 228 -7.84 17.27 8.69
C LEU A 228 -7.82 18.79 8.78
N SER A 229 -7.28 19.45 7.75
CA SER A 229 -7.32 20.91 7.61
C SER A 229 -8.75 21.39 7.35
N ASP A 230 -8.96 22.71 7.36
CA ASP A 230 -10.28 23.30 7.05
C ASP A 230 -10.67 23.14 5.57
N THR A 231 -9.70 22.87 4.71
CA THR A 231 -9.89 22.64 3.27
C THR A 231 -9.18 21.36 2.83
N PRO A 232 -9.63 20.19 3.33
CA PRO A 232 -8.99 18.93 3.02
C PRO A 232 -9.27 18.51 1.58
N LEU A 233 -8.36 17.76 0.97
CA LEU A 233 -8.44 17.30 -0.41
C LEU A 233 -8.98 15.87 -0.53
N PHE A 234 -8.53 15.00 0.36
CA PHE A 234 -8.92 13.59 0.32
C PHE A 234 -8.64 12.84 1.63
N PHE A 235 -9.34 11.74 1.79
CA PHE A 235 -9.10 10.72 2.80
C PHE A 235 -9.22 9.35 2.14
N ALA A 236 -8.19 8.52 2.23
CA ALA A 236 -8.16 7.20 1.60
C ALA A 236 -7.87 6.10 2.63
N VAL A 237 -8.66 5.04 2.59
CA VAL A 237 -8.51 3.85 3.43
C VAL A 237 -8.39 2.62 2.55
N ASN A 238 -7.32 1.86 2.72
CA ASN A 238 -7.12 0.57 2.06
C ASN A 238 -7.45 -0.58 3.01
N SER A 239 -7.88 -1.70 2.46
CA SER A 239 -8.04 -2.95 3.20
C SER A 239 -7.79 -4.17 2.32
N TYR A 240 -7.13 -5.14 2.91
CA TYR A 240 -6.92 -6.50 2.36
C TYR A 240 -7.72 -7.54 3.15
N THR A 241 -8.58 -7.09 4.04
CA THR A 241 -9.39 -7.97 4.92
C THR A 241 -10.62 -8.47 4.19
N THR A 242 -10.74 -9.78 4.02
CA THR A 242 -11.84 -10.43 3.30
C THR A 242 -13.20 -10.25 3.97
N GLY A 243 -13.25 -9.99 5.28
CA GLY A 243 -14.50 -9.75 6.03
C GLY A 243 -15.02 -8.30 5.94
N LEU A 244 -14.24 -7.36 5.41
CA LEU A 244 -14.59 -5.94 5.33
C LEU A 244 -14.87 -5.55 3.88
N SER A 245 -16.14 -5.44 3.51
CA SER A 245 -16.50 -5.07 2.13
C SER A 245 -16.11 -3.61 1.81
N PRO A 246 -15.77 -3.30 0.54
CA PRO A 246 -15.48 -1.93 0.11
C PRO A 246 -16.59 -0.94 0.49
N ALA A 247 -17.86 -1.33 0.32
CA ALA A 247 -19.01 -0.49 0.65
C ALA A 247 -19.12 -0.16 2.15
N VAL A 248 -18.67 -1.04 3.04
CA VAL A 248 -18.63 -0.75 4.48
C VAL A 248 -17.57 0.32 4.77
N MET A 249 -16.40 0.24 4.15
CA MET A 249 -15.38 1.28 4.29
C MET A 249 -15.87 2.63 3.75
N GLU A 250 -16.52 2.64 2.60
CA GLU A 250 -17.12 3.86 2.04
C GLU A 250 -18.16 4.45 2.99
N TYR A 251 -19.04 3.61 3.56
CA TYR A 251 -20.06 4.05 4.50
C TYR A 251 -19.44 4.70 5.75
N MET A 252 -18.34 4.15 6.27
CA MET A 252 -17.60 4.76 7.38
C MET A 252 -17.09 6.17 7.00
N LEU A 253 -16.46 6.34 5.84
CA LEU A 253 -16.01 7.65 5.38
C LEU A 253 -17.18 8.60 5.17
N LYS A 254 -18.28 8.13 4.59
CA LYS A 254 -19.49 8.93 4.37
C LYS A 254 -20.08 9.45 5.67
N THR A 255 -20.20 8.59 6.68
CA THR A 255 -20.81 8.99 7.98
C THR A 255 -19.89 9.84 8.84
N THR A 256 -18.58 9.78 8.64
CA THR A 256 -17.60 10.55 9.42
C THR A 256 -17.28 11.89 8.74
N LEU A 257 -16.93 11.89 7.44
CA LEU A 257 -16.35 13.05 6.77
C LEU A 257 -17.39 13.96 6.11
N VAL A 258 -18.41 13.39 5.45
CA VAL A 258 -19.40 14.17 4.68
C VAL A 258 -20.20 15.15 5.57
N PRO A 259 -20.60 14.81 6.80
CA PRO A 259 -21.32 15.78 7.65
C PRO A 259 -20.54 17.05 7.98
N ARG A 260 -19.21 16.96 8.04
CA ARG A 260 -18.34 18.08 8.38
C ARG A 260 -17.82 18.82 7.15
N PHE A 261 -17.40 18.11 6.12
CA PHE A 261 -16.69 18.68 4.99
C PHE A 261 -17.49 18.66 3.67
N GLY A 262 -18.66 18.02 3.64
CA GLY A 262 -19.35 17.75 2.37
C GLY A 262 -18.56 16.76 1.53
N GLY A 263 -18.43 17.04 0.21
CA GLY A 263 -17.68 16.19 -0.71
C GLY A 263 -18.39 14.89 -1.06
N LYS A 264 -17.68 13.97 -1.65
CA LYS A 264 -18.21 12.67 -2.11
C LYS A 264 -17.34 11.52 -1.67
N THR A 265 -17.96 10.34 -1.54
CA THR A 265 -17.28 9.09 -1.25
C THR A 265 -17.37 8.14 -2.43
N SER A 266 -16.40 7.27 -2.56
CA SER A 266 -16.37 6.17 -3.51
C SER A 266 -15.58 5.00 -2.94
N CYS A 267 -15.86 3.80 -3.44
CA CYS A 267 -15.04 2.63 -3.14
C CYS A 267 -14.87 1.78 -4.39
N ASP A 268 -13.74 1.11 -4.49
CA ASP A 268 -13.50 0.15 -5.56
C ASP A 268 -12.43 -0.86 -5.12
N GLU A 269 -12.47 -2.03 -5.75
CA GLU A 269 -11.39 -3.00 -5.65
C GLU A 269 -10.20 -2.52 -6.49
N ILE A 270 -9.00 -2.83 -6.02
CA ILE A 270 -7.75 -2.68 -6.76
C ILE A 270 -7.21 -4.05 -7.14
N GLY A 271 -6.60 -4.15 -8.30
CA GLY A 271 -6.16 -5.44 -8.79
C GLY A 271 -4.96 -5.37 -9.73
N LEU A 272 -4.47 -6.56 -10.06
CA LEU A 272 -3.32 -6.75 -10.94
C LEU A 272 -3.74 -7.43 -12.24
N PRO A 273 -3.44 -6.85 -13.41
CA PRO A 273 -3.62 -7.51 -14.69
C PRO A 273 -2.81 -8.80 -14.76
N VAL A 274 -3.41 -9.86 -15.30
CA VAL A 274 -2.78 -11.17 -15.48
C VAL A 274 -2.42 -11.36 -16.94
N SER A 275 -1.16 -11.43 -17.27
CA SER A 275 -0.69 -11.52 -18.67
C SER A 275 -1.17 -12.78 -19.38
N ALA A 276 -1.19 -13.91 -18.68
CA ALA A 276 -1.58 -15.19 -19.28
C ALA A 276 -3.07 -15.27 -19.67
N THR A 277 -3.95 -14.54 -18.96
CA THR A 277 -5.40 -14.67 -19.13
C THR A 277 -6.08 -13.39 -19.65
N GLY A 278 -5.40 -12.25 -19.57
CA GLY A 278 -5.99 -10.93 -19.84
C GLY A 278 -7.02 -10.48 -18.78
N GLY A 279 -7.23 -11.26 -17.72
CA GLY A 279 -8.07 -10.91 -16.58
C GLY A 279 -7.36 -10.00 -15.57
N VAL A 280 -8.06 -9.67 -14.49
CA VAL A 280 -7.50 -8.89 -13.36
C VAL A 280 -7.74 -9.67 -12.07
N VAL A 281 -6.68 -9.94 -11.32
CA VAL A 281 -6.80 -10.54 -9.98
C VAL A 281 -7.14 -9.44 -8.98
N PRO A 282 -8.27 -9.51 -8.26
CA PRO A 282 -8.56 -8.58 -7.17
C PRO A 282 -7.56 -8.81 -6.04
N CYS A 283 -7.04 -7.73 -5.47
CA CYS A 283 -6.01 -7.80 -4.44
C CYS A 283 -6.49 -7.24 -3.11
N GLY A 284 -7.17 -6.12 -3.15
CA GLY A 284 -7.71 -5.41 -2.00
C GLY A 284 -8.71 -4.36 -2.45
N ALA A 285 -9.14 -3.51 -1.55
CA ALA A 285 -10.08 -2.45 -1.82
C ALA A 285 -9.61 -1.11 -1.25
N THR A 286 -10.07 -0.03 -1.86
CA THR A 286 -9.83 1.33 -1.40
C THR A 286 -11.15 2.08 -1.33
N ALA A 287 -11.47 2.65 -0.17
CA ALA A 287 -12.49 3.67 -0.04
C ALA A 287 -11.83 5.05 -0.01
N ILE A 288 -12.44 5.99 -0.68
CA ILE A 288 -11.95 7.37 -0.83
C ILE A 288 -13.09 8.33 -0.50
N TRP A 289 -12.78 9.33 0.31
CA TRP A 289 -13.52 10.58 0.37
C TRP A 289 -12.68 11.65 -0.34
N GLU A 290 -13.34 12.52 -1.12
CA GLU A 290 -12.72 13.69 -1.76
C GLU A 290 -13.68 14.89 -1.73
N GLU A 291 -13.09 16.09 -1.65
CA GLU A 291 -13.80 17.35 -1.75
C GLU A 291 -14.58 17.50 -3.06
#